data_ddb24a789d45f560ff069371c7a2176e
#
_entry.id   ddb24a789d45f560ff069371c7a2176e
#
_cell.length_a   1.000
_cell.length_b   1.000
_cell.length_c   1.000
_cell.angle_alpha   90.00
_cell.angle_beta   90.00
_cell.angle_gamma   90.00
#
_symmetry.space_group_name_H-M   'P 1'
#
loop_
_entity.id
_entity.type
_entity.pdbx_description
1 polymer ?
#
loop_
_entity_poly.entity_id
_entity_poly.type
_entity_poly.pdbx_seq_one_letter_code
_entity_poly.pdbx_strand_id
1 'polypeptide(L)'
;MMLHLTQADYTRQPWKNGRGVTTELLRIDVAGRLLLRLSRASVVEDGPFSIFPGIERNLTVLSGPGFRLAGAGLDLLCAPLAPVAFPGDLAVVASETGGQRSDDF
;
A
#
# COMPACT_ATOMS: atom_id res chain seq x y z
N MET A 1 15.74 17.26 -9.98
CA MET A 1 16.04 16.00 -10.71
C MET A 1 14.77 15.49 -11.37
N MET A 2 14.83 15.18 -12.62
CA MET A 2 13.71 14.60 -13.33
C MET A 2 13.84 13.07 -13.35
N LEU A 3 12.82 12.37 -12.89
CA LEU A 3 12.75 10.91 -12.95
C LEU A 3 11.82 10.51 -14.10
N HIS A 4 12.29 9.56 -14.88
CA HIS A 4 11.51 8.97 -15.95
C HIS A 4 11.40 7.47 -15.72
N LEU A 5 10.21 6.99 -15.37
CA LEU A 5 9.96 5.59 -15.08
C LEU A 5 9.20 4.94 -16.22
N THR A 6 9.62 3.73 -16.58
CA THR A 6 8.93 2.89 -17.56
C THR A 6 8.46 1.62 -16.88
N GLN A 7 7.66 0.81 -17.56
CA GLN A 7 7.21 -0.49 -17.05
C GLN A 7 8.39 -1.39 -16.66
N ALA A 8 9.52 -1.25 -17.34
CA ALA A 8 10.72 -2.05 -17.05
C ALA A 8 11.41 -1.67 -15.73
N ASP A 9 11.15 -0.47 -15.21
CA ASP A 9 11.72 0.00 -13.95
C ASP A 9 10.90 -0.43 -12.74
N TYR A 10 9.75 -1.09 -12.97
CA TYR A 10 8.85 -1.51 -11.90
C TYR A 10 9.22 -2.90 -11.39
N THR A 11 9.16 -3.07 -10.07
CA THR A 11 9.38 -4.37 -9.42
C THR A 11 8.07 -4.89 -8.85
N ARG A 12 7.61 -6.00 -9.39
CA ARG A 12 6.38 -6.65 -8.94
C ARG A 12 6.70 -7.65 -7.83
N GLN A 13 5.99 -7.55 -6.71
CA GLN A 13 6.19 -8.41 -5.56
C GLN A 13 4.85 -8.99 -5.09
N PRO A 14 4.60 -10.29 -5.32
CA PRO A 14 3.43 -10.95 -4.74
C PRO A 14 3.54 -10.96 -3.21
N TRP A 15 2.43 -10.75 -2.52
CA TRP A 15 2.40 -10.86 -1.07
C TRP A 15 2.60 -12.33 -0.66
N LYS A 16 3.29 -12.54 0.48
CA LYS A 16 3.56 -13.88 1.01
C LYS A 16 2.30 -14.67 1.30
N ASN A 17 1.22 -14.00 1.68
CA ASN A 17 -0.07 -14.65 1.97
C ASN A 17 -0.93 -14.91 0.72
N GLY A 18 -0.45 -14.55 -0.48
CA GLY A 18 -1.20 -14.73 -1.72
C GLY A 18 -2.41 -13.81 -1.91
N ARG A 19 -2.59 -12.81 -1.03
CA ARG A 19 -3.79 -11.96 -1.02
C ARG A 19 -3.63 -10.64 -1.75
N GLY A 20 -2.52 -10.44 -2.41
CA GLY A 20 -2.30 -9.24 -3.18
C GLY A 20 -0.94 -9.22 -3.85
N VAL A 21 -0.72 -8.17 -4.60
CA VAL A 21 0.53 -7.92 -5.32
C VAL A 21 0.91 -6.47 -5.15
N THR A 22 2.17 -6.20 -4.86
CA THR A 22 2.72 -4.84 -4.83
C THR A 22 3.69 -4.67 -5.99
N THR A 23 3.55 -3.59 -6.73
CA THR A 23 4.50 -3.17 -7.75
C THR A 23 5.23 -1.93 -7.25
N GLU A 24 6.53 -2.06 -6.97
CA GLU A 24 7.34 -0.93 -6.55
C GLU A 24 7.68 -0.08 -7.76
N LEU A 25 7.29 1.20 -7.71
CA LEU A 25 7.48 2.14 -8.82
C LEU A 25 8.74 2.97 -8.64
N LEU A 26 9.06 3.32 -7.39
CA LEU A 26 10.20 4.14 -7.05
C LEU A 26 10.65 3.81 -5.64
N ARG A 27 11.97 3.74 -5.45
CA ARG A 27 12.56 3.59 -4.13
C ARG A 27 13.79 4.47 -4.03
N ILE A 28 13.88 5.24 -2.95
CA ILE A 28 15.04 6.08 -2.65
C ILE A 28 15.57 5.69 -1.27
N ASP A 29 16.81 5.20 -1.23
CA ASP A 29 17.51 4.88 -0.01
C ASP A 29 18.69 5.85 0.15
N VAL A 30 18.93 6.30 1.38
CA VAL A 30 20.07 7.16 1.71
C VAL A 30 20.79 6.56 2.91
N ALA A 31 22.09 6.29 2.76
CA ALA A 31 22.91 5.69 3.80
C ALA A 31 22.32 4.42 4.42
N GLY A 32 21.73 3.55 3.60
CA GLY A 32 21.10 2.31 4.04
C GLY A 32 19.73 2.49 4.66
N ARG A 33 19.16 3.69 4.63
CA ARG A 33 17.82 3.96 5.15
C ARG A 33 16.86 4.26 4.01
N LEU A 34 15.66 3.67 4.10
CA LEU A 34 14.59 3.98 3.16
C LEU A 34 14.09 5.41 3.40
N LEU A 35 14.22 6.27 2.40
CA LEU A 35 13.75 7.65 2.44
C LEU A 35 12.36 7.79 1.81
N LEU A 36 12.14 7.16 0.67
CA LEU A 36 10.88 7.23 -0.06
C LEU A 36 10.65 5.94 -0.81
N ARG A 37 9.42 5.46 -0.78
CA ARG A 37 8.97 4.34 -1.60
C ARG A 37 7.60 4.67 -2.16
N LEU A 38 7.46 4.58 -3.47
CA LEU A 38 6.17 4.66 -4.16
C LEU A 38 5.84 3.29 -4.71
N SER A 39 4.66 2.80 -4.41
CA SER A 39 4.22 1.51 -4.91
C SER A 39 2.75 1.53 -5.25
N ARG A 40 2.38 0.61 -6.10
CA ARG A 40 1.02 0.32 -6.48
C ARG A 40 0.69 -1.08 -6.00
N ALA A 41 -0.43 -1.25 -5.34
CA ALA A 41 -0.82 -2.54 -4.78
C ALA A 41 -2.22 -2.94 -5.23
N SER A 42 -2.43 -4.24 -5.35
CA SER A 42 -3.74 -4.83 -5.59
C SER A 42 -4.15 -5.57 -4.32
N VAL A 43 -5.26 -5.19 -3.73
CA VAL A 43 -5.86 -5.84 -2.56
C VAL A 43 -7.06 -6.62 -3.03
N VAL A 44 -7.04 -7.94 -2.84
CA VAL A 44 -8.05 -8.87 -3.37
C VAL A 44 -8.89 -9.48 -2.27
N GLU A 45 -8.34 -9.62 -1.07
CA GLU A 45 -8.98 -10.26 0.07
C GLU A 45 -8.66 -9.51 1.35
N ASP A 46 -9.48 -9.74 2.39
CA ASP A 46 -9.18 -9.27 3.73
C ASP A 46 -7.88 -9.89 4.23
N GLY A 47 -7.08 -9.11 4.93
CA GLY A 47 -5.83 -9.60 5.48
C GLY A 47 -4.90 -8.50 5.98
N PRO A 48 -3.82 -8.89 6.66
CA PRO A 48 -2.91 -7.93 7.25
C PRO A 48 -2.04 -7.23 6.21
N PHE A 49 -1.72 -5.97 6.48
CA PHE A 49 -0.72 -5.20 5.76
C PHE A 49 0.64 -5.34 6.43
N SER A 50 1.70 -5.22 5.64
CA SER A 50 3.06 -5.21 6.19
C SER A 50 3.29 -4.00 7.07
N ILE A 51 4.13 -4.19 8.10
CA ILE A 51 4.55 -3.11 9.01
C ILE A 51 5.82 -2.46 8.42
N PHE A 52 5.86 -1.13 8.43
CA PHE A 52 7.03 -0.36 8.01
C PHE A 52 7.44 0.60 9.14
N PRO A 53 8.28 0.14 10.09
CA PRO A 53 8.68 0.95 11.24
C PRO A 53 9.34 2.28 10.83
N GLY A 54 8.96 3.36 11.50
CA GLY A 54 9.53 4.69 11.26
C GLY A 54 9.08 5.36 9.97
N ILE A 55 8.12 4.78 9.25
CA ILE A 55 7.61 5.29 7.98
C ILE A 55 6.19 5.77 8.13
N GLU A 56 5.89 6.96 7.65
CA GLU A 56 4.51 7.40 7.45
C GLU A 56 4.01 6.91 6.10
N ARG A 57 2.81 6.34 6.08
CA ARG A 57 2.21 5.80 4.88
C ARG A 57 1.03 6.64 4.42
N ASN A 58 0.94 6.80 3.11
CA ASN A 58 -0.20 7.42 2.46
C ASN A 58 -0.74 6.45 1.43
N LEU A 59 -2.05 6.27 1.41
CA LEU A 59 -2.70 5.31 0.54
C LEU A 59 -3.90 5.95 -0.14
N THR A 60 -4.00 5.76 -1.46
CA THR A 60 -5.14 6.22 -2.26
C THR A 60 -5.61 5.06 -3.13
N VAL A 61 -6.88 4.69 -3.01
CA VAL A 61 -7.49 3.69 -3.89
C VAL A 61 -7.75 4.32 -5.25
N LEU A 62 -7.20 3.73 -6.30
CA LEU A 62 -7.32 4.22 -7.67
C LEU A 62 -8.50 3.61 -8.40
N SER A 63 -8.80 2.34 -8.12
CA SER A 63 -9.89 1.60 -8.74
C SER A 63 -10.40 0.52 -7.80
N GLY A 64 -11.62 0.05 -8.04
CA GLY A 64 -12.27 -0.94 -7.19
C GLY A 64 -13.12 -0.29 -6.10
N PRO A 65 -13.78 -1.11 -5.26
CA PRO A 65 -14.71 -0.60 -4.25
C PRO A 65 -14.05 0.02 -3.03
N GLY A 66 -12.74 -0.18 -2.85
CA GLY A 66 -12.04 0.22 -1.64
C GLY A 66 -12.16 -0.82 -0.53
N PHE A 67 -11.68 -0.46 0.64
CA PHE A 67 -11.66 -1.34 1.81
C PHE A 67 -11.47 -0.51 3.07
N ARG A 68 -11.56 -1.18 4.22
CA ARG A 68 -11.32 -0.55 5.52
C ARG A 68 -9.99 -1.05 6.08
N LEU A 69 -9.22 -0.15 6.68
CA LEU A 69 -8.00 -0.48 7.43
C LEU A 69 -8.25 -0.25 8.91
N ALA A 70 -8.05 -1.27 9.72
CA ALA A 70 -8.26 -1.18 11.16
C ALA A 70 -7.16 -1.90 11.92
N GLY A 71 -6.86 -1.42 13.12
CA GLY A 71 -5.89 -1.99 14.05
C GLY A 71 -5.27 -0.95 14.94
N ALA A 72 -4.80 -1.35 16.12
CA ALA A 72 -4.11 -0.48 17.08
C ALA A 72 -4.84 0.85 17.36
N GLY A 73 -6.17 0.82 17.45
CA GLY A 73 -6.99 2.02 17.68
C GLY A 73 -7.28 2.85 16.42
N LEU A 74 -6.81 2.41 15.27
CA LEU A 74 -7.02 3.08 13.99
C LEU A 74 -8.18 2.41 13.25
N ASP A 75 -9.04 3.21 12.61
CA ASP A 75 -10.11 2.72 11.74
C ASP A 75 -10.30 3.72 10.61
N LEU A 76 -9.83 3.34 9.41
CA LEU A 76 -9.85 4.19 8.24
C LEU A 76 -10.64 3.56 7.11
N LEU A 77 -11.52 4.34 6.49
CA LEU A 77 -12.19 3.94 5.27
C LEU A 77 -11.35 4.38 4.08
N CYS A 78 -10.84 3.42 3.31
CA CYS A 78 -10.10 3.69 2.09
C CYS A 78 -11.07 3.67 0.91
N ALA A 79 -11.81 4.77 0.77
CA ALA A 79 -12.76 4.93 -0.34
C ALA A 79 -12.00 5.32 -1.62
N PRO A 80 -12.56 5.02 -2.81
CA PRO A 80 -11.91 5.39 -4.07
C PRO A 80 -11.58 6.88 -4.13
N LEU A 81 -10.35 7.19 -4.52
CA LEU A 81 -9.80 8.54 -4.70
C LEU A 81 -9.77 9.41 -3.44
N ALA A 82 -9.98 8.83 -2.27
CA ALA A 82 -9.89 9.52 -0.98
C ALA A 82 -8.59 9.10 -0.27
N PRO A 83 -7.54 9.94 -0.25
CA PRO A 83 -6.28 9.56 0.38
C PRO A 83 -6.42 9.44 1.90
N VAL A 84 -5.72 8.46 2.46
CA VAL A 84 -5.59 8.29 3.91
C VAL A 84 -4.13 8.23 4.29
N ALA A 85 -3.81 8.66 5.50
CA ALA A 85 -2.46 8.62 6.04
C ALA A 85 -2.47 7.89 7.38
N PHE A 86 -1.44 7.07 7.62
CA PHE A 86 -1.30 6.34 8.89
C PHE A 86 0.16 5.96 9.14
N PRO A 87 0.55 5.80 10.42
CA PRO A 87 1.91 5.35 10.74
C PRO A 87 2.16 3.92 10.26
N GLY A 88 3.29 3.70 9.62
CA GLY A 88 3.68 2.36 9.16
C GLY A 88 4.04 1.41 10.30
N ASP A 89 4.28 1.94 11.50
CA ASP A 89 4.55 1.13 12.70
C ASP A 89 3.35 0.29 13.15
N LEU A 90 2.15 0.67 12.75
CA LEU A 90 0.93 0.02 13.21
C LEU A 90 0.62 -1.24 12.42
N ALA A 91 0.21 -2.28 13.13
CA ALA A 91 -0.31 -3.49 12.52
C ALA A 91 -1.78 -3.24 12.12
N VAL A 92 -2.03 -3.03 10.83
CA VAL A 92 -3.37 -2.82 10.31
C VAL A 92 -3.81 -3.96 9.43
N VAL A 93 -5.11 -4.20 9.40
CA VAL A 93 -5.74 -5.29 8.64
C VAL A 93 -6.76 -4.68 7.68
N ALA A 94 -6.68 -5.09 6.43
CA ALA A 94 -7.71 -4.74 5.44
C ALA A 94 -8.95 -5.61 5.68
N SER A 95 -10.11 -4.99 5.65
CA SER A 95 -11.40 -5.66 5.79
C SER A 95 -12.43 -5.03 4.85
N GLU A 96 -13.59 -5.64 4.75
CA GLU A 96 -14.70 -5.16 3.92
C GLU A 96 -14.32 -5.03 2.43
N THR A 97 -13.39 -5.89 1.97
CA THR A 97 -13.01 -5.92 0.55
C THR A 97 -14.12 -6.52 -0.33
N GLY A 98 -15.01 -7.32 0.27
CA GLY A 98 -16.08 -8.01 -0.45
C GLY A 98 -15.58 -9.05 -1.45
N GLY A 99 -14.31 -9.47 -1.32
CA GLY A 99 -13.71 -10.39 -2.28
C GLY A 99 -13.43 -9.75 -3.64
N GLN A 100 -13.53 -8.43 -3.74
CA GLN A 100 -13.32 -7.69 -4.99
C GLN A 100 -11.97 -6.99 -4.97
N ARG A 101 -11.32 -6.96 -6.13
CA ARG A 101 -10.02 -6.31 -6.28
C ARG A 101 -10.15 -4.79 -6.18
N SER A 102 -9.28 -4.18 -5.37
CA SER A 102 -9.05 -2.75 -5.35
C SER A 102 -7.56 -2.49 -5.58
N ASP A 103 -7.25 -1.54 -6.47
CA ASP A 103 -5.87 -1.11 -6.72
C ASP A 103 -5.64 0.21 -6.00
N ASP A 104 -4.53 0.32 -5.29
CA ASP A 104 -4.15 1.52 -4.54
C ASP A 104 -2.74 2.00 -4.89
N PHE A 105 -2.49 3.22 -4.48
CA PHE A 105 -1.21 3.89 -4.71
C PHE A 105 -0.66 4.44 -3.39
#